data_7c10c9af3838ec2a0cb97a3558f8ccf9
#
_entry.id   7c10c9af3838ec2a0cb97a3558f8ccf9
#
_cell.length_a   1.000
_cell.length_b   1.000
_cell.length_c   1.000
_cell.angle_alpha   90.00
_cell.angle_beta   90.00
_cell.angle_gamma   90.00
#
_symmetry.space_group_name_H-M   'P 1'
#
loop_
_entity.id
_entity.type
_entity.pdbx_description
1 polymer ?
#
loop_
_entity_poly.entity_id
_entity_poly.type
_entity_poly.pdbx_seq_one_letter_code
_entity_poly.pdbx_strand_id
1 'polypeptide(L)'
;MPAKGVMVERFPAFFFKFQFKNVEYSSGRNKTFLCYIIEIQGKESTTLRGYLEDEHAAAHAEDAFFNNILPTCESGLRYSVTWYVSSSPCMACADRITKALQKNKNLRLSILVGRLFMWEEPEIQAALKKMKAAGCKMRIMKPQDFDYVWKNFVEQEEGEEAKAFVPWEDIQENFQFYEEKLAELLQ
;
A
#
# COMPACT_ATOMS: atom_id res chain seq x y z
N MET A 1 16.44 -6.76 19.33
CA MET A 1 16.23 -6.80 19.01
C MET A 1 16.44 -6.32 18.10
N PRO A 2 16.40 -6.26 18.04
CA PRO A 2 16.39 -5.84 17.35
C PRO A 2 16.12 -5.51 16.96
N ALA A 3 16.36 -5.23 16.61
CA ALA A 3 16.04 -4.99 16.30
C ALA A 3 15.63 -5.05 16.49
N LYS A 4 16.21 -4.49 16.99
CA LYS A 4 15.55 -5.31 17.16
C LYS A 4 14.91 -6.02 16.36
N GLY A 5 15.47 -6.74 16.31
CA GLY A 5 15.01 -7.64 15.35
C GLY A 5 13.55 -7.43 15.08
N VAL A 6 13.34 -6.54 14.30
CA VAL A 6 12.00 -6.38 13.80
C VAL A 6 11.74 -7.58 12.92
N MET A 7 10.97 -8.49 13.45
CA MET A 7 10.44 -9.56 12.65
C MET A 7 9.52 -8.96 11.63
N VAL A 8 10.03 -8.78 10.44
CA VAL A 8 9.18 -8.38 9.32
C VAL A 8 8.37 -9.62 8.96
N GLU A 9 7.08 -9.59 9.21
CA GLU A 9 6.20 -10.64 8.72
C GLU A 9 6.26 -10.62 7.20
N ARG A 10 6.35 -11.81 6.61
CA ARG A 10 6.41 -11.96 5.16
C ARG A 10 5.30 -12.89 4.71
N PHE A 11 4.69 -12.57 3.59
CA PHE A 11 3.59 -13.38 3.06
C PHE A 11 4.07 -14.30 1.93
N PRO A 12 3.35 -15.41 1.68
CA PRO A 12 3.77 -16.38 0.66
C PRO A 12 3.82 -15.80 -0.76
N ALA A 13 4.79 -16.26 -1.53
CA ALA A 13 4.97 -15.81 -2.91
C ALA A 13 3.72 -16.01 -3.78
N PHE A 14 2.95 -17.07 -3.51
CA PHE A 14 1.71 -17.34 -4.24
C PHE A 14 0.73 -16.15 -4.13
N PHE A 15 0.56 -15.61 -2.92
CA PHE A 15 -0.35 -14.47 -2.71
C PHE A 15 0.16 -13.21 -3.40
N PHE A 16 1.48 -12.99 -3.40
CA PHE A 16 2.06 -11.85 -4.11
C PHE A 16 1.74 -11.94 -5.60
N LYS A 17 2.05 -13.07 -6.22
CA LYS A 17 1.85 -13.26 -7.66
C LYS A 17 0.39 -13.13 -8.06
N PHE A 18 -0.53 -13.56 -7.18
CA PHE A 18 -1.96 -13.53 -7.46
C PHE A 18 -2.59 -12.18 -7.18
N GLN A 19 -2.34 -11.62 -5.98
CA GLN A 19 -3.03 -10.40 -5.54
C GLN A 19 -2.41 -9.11 -6.05
N PHE A 20 -1.08 -9.07 -6.19
CA PHE A 20 -0.40 -7.87 -6.67
C PHE A 20 -0.34 -7.74 -8.19
N LYS A 21 -0.73 -8.77 -8.92
CA LYS A 21 -0.73 -8.68 -10.39
C LYS A 21 -1.58 -7.48 -10.82
N ASN A 22 -0.97 -6.61 -11.63
CA ASN A 22 -1.60 -5.34 -12.00
C ASN A 22 -2.56 -5.46 -13.19
N VAL A 23 -3.54 -6.34 -13.04
CA VAL A 23 -4.61 -6.53 -14.01
C VAL A 23 -5.95 -6.13 -13.37
N GLU A 24 -6.95 -5.88 -14.20
CA GLU A 24 -8.27 -5.54 -13.71
C GLU A 24 -8.82 -6.61 -12.78
N TYR A 25 -9.77 -6.20 -11.94
CA TYR A 25 -10.44 -7.09 -11.01
C TYR A 25 -10.91 -8.37 -11.72
N SER A 26 -10.67 -9.49 -11.07
CA SER A 26 -11.20 -10.77 -11.48
C SER A 26 -11.54 -11.58 -10.24
N SER A 27 -12.34 -12.63 -10.44
CA SER A 27 -12.71 -13.51 -9.34
C SER A 27 -11.46 -13.98 -8.60
N GLY A 28 -11.45 -13.81 -7.29
CA GLY A 28 -10.33 -14.20 -6.44
C GLY A 28 -9.28 -13.12 -6.19
N ARG A 29 -9.28 -12.03 -6.97
CA ARG A 29 -8.37 -10.89 -6.74
C ARG A 29 -9.07 -9.73 -6.08
N ASN A 30 -9.95 -10.04 -5.15
CA ASN A 30 -10.75 -9.06 -4.44
C ASN A 30 -10.22 -8.73 -3.05
N LYS A 31 -9.15 -9.37 -2.62
CA LYS A 31 -8.48 -9.04 -1.37
C LYS A 31 -7.43 -7.97 -1.59
N THR A 32 -7.36 -7.03 -0.67
CA THR A 32 -6.30 -6.03 -0.67
C THR A 32 -5.18 -6.50 0.25
N PHE A 33 -3.95 -6.52 -0.29
CA PHE A 33 -2.74 -6.72 0.50
C PHE A 33 -2.07 -5.37 0.62
N LEU A 34 -1.69 -5.03 1.84
CA LEU A 34 -1.07 -3.75 2.16
C LEU A 34 0.25 -4.00 2.87
N CYS A 35 1.35 -3.59 2.24
CA CYS A 35 2.67 -3.62 2.86
C CYS A 35 2.98 -2.21 3.34
N TYR A 36 3.40 -2.05 4.59
CA TYR A 36 3.61 -0.73 5.17
C TYR A 36 5.02 -0.54 5.69
N ILE A 37 5.47 0.70 5.61
CA ILE A 37 6.70 1.16 6.24
C ILE A 37 6.35 2.44 6.97
N ILE A 38 6.59 2.46 8.28
CA ILE A 38 6.35 3.65 9.10
C ILE A 38 7.71 4.14 9.59
N GLU A 39 8.06 5.37 9.22
CA GLU A 39 9.26 6.03 9.72
C GLU A 39 8.83 7.10 10.71
N ILE A 40 9.28 6.98 11.94
CA ILE A 40 8.97 7.94 13.00
C ILE A 40 10.23 8.73 13.29
N GLN A 41 10.19 10.03 13.06
CA GLN A 41 11.31 10.93 13.27
C GLN A 41 11.07 11.82 14.48
N GLY A 42 12.05 11.87 15.36
CA GLY A 42 12.03 12.64 16.59
C GLY A 42 13.38 12.56 17.25
N LYS A 43 13.41 12.35 18.56
CA LYS A 43 14.66 12.16 19.28
C LYS A 43 15.43 10.94 18.81
N GLU A 44 14.70 9.88 18.49
CA GLU A 44 15.26 8.65 17.93
C GLU A 44 14.43 8.26 16.72
N SER A 45 15.09 7.92 15.62
CA SER A 45 14.40 7.46 14.43
C SER A 45 14.04 5.99 14.56
N THR A 46 12.78 5.66 14.34
CA THR A 46 12.28 4.29 14.41
C THR A 46 11.61 3.93 13.10
N THR A 47 11.84 2.71 12.63
CA THR A 47 11.18 2.20 11.42
C THR A 47 10.40 0.93 11.77
N LEU A 48 9.12 0.94 11.43
CA LEU A 48 8.23 -0.22 11.61
C LEU A 48 7.82 -0.72 10.23
N ARG A 49 7.73 -2.05 10.07
CA ARG A 49 7.41 -2.67 8.78
C ARG A 49 6.53 -3.88 9.00
N GLY A 50 5.69 -4.17 8.01
CA GLY A 50 4.86 -5.36 8.03
C GLY A 50 3.88 -5.39 6.88
N TYR A 51 2.94 -6.31 6.93
CA TYR A 51 1.87 -6.36 5.94
C TYR A 51 0.53 -6.69 6.59
N LEU A 52 -0.52 -6.34 5.86
CA LEU A 52 -1.90 -6.60 6.26
C LEU A 52 -2.66 -7.11 5.06
N GLU A 53 -3.71 -7.88 5.32
CA GLU A 53 -4.64 -8.31 4.26
C GLU A 53 -6.08 -8.13 4.75
N ASP A 54 -7.01 -8.01 3.81
CA ASP A 54 -8.43 -7.97 4.16
C ASP A 54 -8.81 -9.25 4.87
N GLU A 55 -9.44 -9.15 6.03
CA GLU A 55 -9.92 -10.32 6.75
C GLU A 55 -11.23 -10.83 6.16
N HIS A 56 -12.10 -9.88 5.80
CA HIS A 56 -13.37 -10.19 5.12
C HIS A 56 -13.89 -8.89 4.49
N ALA A 57 -15.01 -8.97 3.79
CA ALA A 57 -15.56 -7.85 3.03
C ALA A 57 -15.74 -6.55 3.83
N ALA A 58 -15.93 -6.64 5.15
CA ALA A 58 -16.15 -5.48 6.00
C ALA A 58 -14.91 -5.10 6.82
N ALA A 59 -13.82 -5.87 6.72
CA ALA A 59 -12.59 -5.64 7.50
C ALA A 59 -11.41 -5.44 6.57
N HIS A 60 -11.29 -4.24 6.04
CA HIS A 60 -10.26 -3.90 5.06
C HIS A 60 -8.90 -3.69 5.70
N ALA A 61 -7.83 -4.00 4.94
CA ALA A 61 -6.47 -3.84 5.40
C ALA A 61 -6.16 -2.39 5.80
N GLU A 62 -6.71 -1.42 5.07
CA GLU A 62 -6.51 0.00 5.36
C GLU A 62 -7.09 0.38 6.73
N ASP A 63 -8.28 -0.13 7.06
CA ASP A 63 -8.86 0.10 8.38
C ASP A 63 -8.02 -0.55 9.48
N ALA A 64 -7.53 -1.77 9.24
CA ALA A 64 -6.68 -2.47 10.20
C ALA A 64 -5.41 -1.68 10.47
N PHE A 65 -4.86 -1.02 9.45
CA PHE A 65 -3.67 -0.19 9.64
C PHE A 65 -3.93 0.92 10.65
N PHE A 66 -5.01 1.67 10.48
CA PHE A 66 -5.32 2.78 11.38
C PHE A 66 -5.76 2.31 12.77
N ASN A 67 -6.44 1.17 12.85
CA ASN A 67 -6.96 0.67 14.12
C ASN A 67 -5.89 -0.03 14.96
N ASN A 68 -4.97 -0.76 14.34
CA ASN A 68 -4.10 -1.69 15.06
C ASN A 68 -2.61 -1.43 14.89
N ILE A 69 -2.19 -0.74 13.83
CA ILE A 69 -0.77 -0.63 13.48
C ILE A 69 -0.23 0.78 13.75
N LEU A 70 -0.89 1.80 13.21
CA LEU A 70 -0.40 3.17 13.34
C LEU A 70 -0.46 3.60 14.81
N PRO A 71 0.68 3.97 15.42
CA PRO A 71 0.65 4.47 16.79
C PRO A 71 -0.05 5.82 16.86
N THR A 72 -0.45 6.21 18.07
CA THR A 72 -0.98 7.55 18.30
C THR A 72 0.05 8.57 17.84
N CYS A 73 -0.36 9.48 16.96
CA CYS A 73 0.55 10.49 16.42
C CYS A 73 0.80 11.57 17.46
N GLU A 74 1.95 11.52 18.10
CA GLU A 74 2.34 12.47 19.13
C GLU A 74 2.82 13.78 18.52
N SER A 75 2.47 14.90 19.12
CA SER A 75 2.98 16.19 18.70
C SER A 75 4.50 16.24 18.92
N GLY A 76 5.21 16.85 17.98
CA GLY A 76 6.67 16.91 18.04
C GLY A 76 7.36 15.76 17.29
N LEU A 77 6.63 14.72 16.93
CA LEU A 77 7.16 13.64 16.10
C LEU A 77 6.60 13.75 14.69
N ARG A 78 7.35 13.23 13.73
CA ARG A 78 6.93 13.17 12.34
C ARG A 78 6.75 11.72 11.93
N TYR A 79 5.63 11.43 11.31
CA TYR A 79 5.28 10.08 10.88
C TYR A 79 5.22 10.07 9.36
N SER A 80 6.16 9.35 8.74
CA SER A 80 6.18 9.15 7.30
C SER A 80 5.79 7.70 7.01
N VAL A 81 4.65 7.52 6.37
CA VAL A 81 4.10 6.20 6.09
C VAL A 81 4.10 5.95 4.59
N THR A 82 4.57 4.79 4.19
CA THR A 82 4.50 4.34 2.81
C THR A 82 3.73 3.04 2.76
N TRP A 83 2.74 2.97 1.88
CA TRP A 83 1.98 1.76 1.61
C TRP A 83 2.26 1.26 0.21
N TYR A 84 2.52 -0.05 0.10
CA TYR A 84 2.50 -0.75 -1.18
C TYR A 84 1.25 -1.62 -1.15
N VAL A 85 0.27 -1.27 -1.96
CA VAL A 85 -1.06 -1.86 -1.89
C VAL A 85 -1.41 -2.53 -3.21
N SER A 86 -2.00 -3.71 -3.16
CA SER A 86 -2.35 -4.44 -4.39
C SER A 86 -3.40 -3.69 -5.23
N SER A 87 -4.27 -2.93 -4.58
CA SER A 87 -5.34 -2.19 -5.25
C SER A 87 -5.61 -0.87 -4.54
N SER A 88 -6.05 0.14 -5.26
CA SER A 88 -6.39 1.43 -4.68
C SER A 88 -7.56 1.30 -3.70
N PRO A 89 -7.69 2.20 -2.71
CA PRO A 89 -8.71 2.07 -1.69
C PRO A 89 -10.13 2.28 -2.23
N CYS A 90 -11.09 1.63 -1.56
CA CYS A 90 -12.50 1.89 -1.84
C CYS A 90 -12.89 3.27 -1.28
N MET A 91 -14.11 3.70 -1.57
CA MET A 91 -14.60 5.01 -1.14
C MET A 91 -14.52 5.19 0.38
N ALA A 92 -14.94 4.20 1.15
CA ALA A 92 -14.92 4.27 2.61
C ALA A 92 -13.49 4.36 3.15
N CYS A 93 -12.56 3.57 2.60
CA CYS A 93 -11.16 3.61 3.01
C CYS A 93 -10.49 4.92 2.61
N ALA A 94 -10.80 5.44 1.42
CA ALA A 94 -10.28 6.73 0.97
C ALA A 94 -10.75 7.85 1.90
N ASP A 95 -12.00 7.83 2.33
CA ASP A 95 -12.53 8.79 3.29
C ASP A 95 -11.82 8.69 4.64
N ARG A 96 -11.58 7.46 5.12
CA ARG A 96 -10.84 7.20 6.35
C ARG A 96 -9.44 7.79 6.30
N ILE A 97 -8.75 7.60 5.17
CA ILE A 97 -7.40 8.14 4.95
C ILE A 97 -7.43 9.66 4.98
N THR A 98 -8.39 10.25 4.27
CA THR A 98 -8.55 11.71 4.21
C THR A 98 -8.72 12.29 5.61
N LYS A 99 -9.60 11.71 6.40
CA LYS A 99 -9.85 12.16 7.78
C LYS A 99 -8.62 12.01 8.66
N ALA A 100 -7.89 10.90 8.53
CA ALA A 100 -6.68 10.68 9.30
C ALA A 100 -5.62 11.75 9.01
N LEU A 101 -5.44 12.11 7.73
CA LEU A 101 -4.49 13.14 7.33
C LEU A 101 -4.92 14.53 7.78
N GLN A 102 -6.21 14.81 7.76
CA GLN A 102 -6.73 16.10 8.25
C GLN A 102 -6.58 16.25 9.75
N LYS A 103 -6.73 15.16 10.49
CA LYS A 103 -6.61 15.15 11.94
C LYS A 103 -5.15 15.21 12.41
N ASN A 104 -4.24 14.58 11.69
CA ASN A 104 -2.85 14.44 12.11
C ASN A 104 -1.93 15.18 11.14
N LYS A 105 -1.64 16.43 11.42
CA LYS A 105 -0.82 17.27 10.51
C LYS A 105 0.64 16.82 10.42
N ASN A 106 1.09 16.04 11.38
CA ASN A 106 2.44 15.47 11.39
C ASN A 106 2.53 14.08 10.75
N LEU A 107 1.43 13.61 10.16
CA LEU A 107 1.37 12.34 9.44
C LEU A 107 1.45 12.61 7.93
N ARG A 108 2.38 11.93 7.27
CA ARG A 108 2.50 11.94 5.80
C ARG A 108 2.28 10.54 5.30
N LEU A 109 1.48 10.40 4.26
CA LEU A 109 1.16 9.10 3.68
C LEU A 109 1.42 9.13 2.18
N SER A 110 2.19 8.15 1.72
CA SER A 110 2.42 7.88 0.30
C SER A 110 1.87 6.50 0.00
N ILE A 111 1.05 6.37 -1.02
CA ILE A 111 0.44 5.11 -1.41
C ILE A 111 0.88 4.74 -2.82
N LEU A 112 1.46 3.56 -2.96
CA LEU A 112 1.82 2.99 -4.25
C LEU A 112 0.88 1.82 -4.50
N VAL A 113 0.10 1.89 -5.56
CA VAL A 113 -0.93 0.89 -5.85
C VAL A 113 -0.58 0.05 -7.07
N GLY A 114 -0.89 -1.25 -7.01
CA GLY A 114 -0.64 -2.15 -8.13
C GLY A 114 -1.66 -1.96 -9.25
N ARG A 115 -2.88 -1.68 -8.88
CA ARG A 115 -3.97 -1.44 -9.84
C ARG A 115 -5.00 -0.49 -9.23
N LEU A 116 -5.88 0.05 -10.08
CA LEU A 116 -6.94 0.95 -9.62
C LEU A 116 -8.25 0.18 -9.47
N PHE A 117 -8.89 0.35 -8.32
CA PHE A 117 -10.17 -0.28 -7.99
C PHE A 117 -11.32 0.63 -8.42
N MET A 118 -12.21 0.12 -9.26
CA MET A 118 -13.42 0.84 -9.70
C MET A 118 -13.14 2.29 -10.13
N TRP A 119 -12.05 2.49 -10.84
CA TRP A 119 -11.55 3.83 -11.19
C TRP A 119 -12.48 4.62 -12.12
N GLU A 120 -13.43 3.95 -12.77
CA GLU A 120 -14.41 4.60 -13.64
C GLU A 120 -15.55 5.24 -12.85
N GLU A 121 -15.73 4.86 -11.59
CA GLU A 121 -16.83 5.35 -10.77
C GLU A 121 -16.57 6.77 -10.29
N PRO A 122 -17.49 7.72 -10.58
CA PRO A 122 -17.29 9.12 -10.16
C PRO A 122 -17.09 9.29 -8.66
N GLU A 123 -17.75 8.48 -7.85
CA GLU A 123 -17.64 8.53 -6.39
C GLU A 123 -16.23 8.14 -5.91
N ILE A 124 -15.64 7.12 -6.55
CA ILE A 124 -14.27 6.70 -6.26
C ILE A 124 -13.30 7.80 -6.69
N GLN A 125 -13.50 8.38 -7.87
CA GLN A 125 -12.66 9.47 -8.36
C GLN A 125 -12.68 10.66 -7.40
N ALA A 126 -13.88 11.04 -6.94
CA ALA A 126 -14.03 12.14 -6.00
C ALA A 126 -13.31 11.85 -4.67
N ALA A 127 -13.42 10.61 -4.16
CA ALA A 127 -12.77 10.21 -2.92
C ALA A 127 -11.25 10.27 -3.04
N LEU A 128 -10.68 9.82 -4.15
CA LEU A 128 -9.24 9.88 -4.38
C LEU A 128 -8.74 11.32 -4.52
N LYS A 129 -9.52 12.19 -5.14
CA LYS A 129 -9.18 13.61 -5.22
C LYS A 129 -9.16 14.27 -3.84
N LYS A 130 -10.08 13.90 -2.96
CA LYS A 130 -10.08 14.39 -1.58
C LYS A 130 -8.85 13.93 -0.82
N MET A 131 -8.45 12.68 -1.02
CA MET A 131 -7.22 12.16 -0.42
C MET A 131 -6.01 13.00 -0.84
N LYS A 132 -5.90 13.28 -2.14
CA LYS A 132 -4.82 14.10 -2.67
C LYS A 132 -4.84 15.51 -2.07
N ALA A 133 -6.01 16.11 -1.98
CA ALA A 133 -6.17 17.44 -1.40
C ALA A 133 -5.77 17.47 0.07
N ALA A 134 -5.96 16.36 0.79
CA ALA A 134 -5.56 16.24 2.19
C ALA A 134 -4.05 15.99 2.36
N GLY A 135 -3.30 15.84 1.27
CA GLY A 135 -1.86 15.68 1.28
C GLY A 135 -1.36 14.27 0.99
N CYS A 136 -2.25 13.33 0.70
CA CYS A 136 -1.84 11.97 0.35
C CYS A 136 -1.20 11.95 -1.03
N LYS A 137 -0.01 11.36 -1.12
CA LYS A 137 0.66 11.13 -2.39
C LYS A 137 0.30 9.73 -2.86
N MET A 138 -0.21 9.61 -4.08
CA MET A 138 -0.57 8.31 -4.63
C MET A 138 0.00 8.17 -6.03
N ARG A 139 0.57 7.00 -6.31
CA ARG A 139 1.06 6.66 -7.64
C ARG A 139 0.93 5.17 -7.89
N ILE A 140 1.04 4.80 -9.16
CA ILE A 140 0.98 3.40 -9.55
C ILE A 140 2.35 2.75 -9.35
N MET A 141 2.37 1.51 -8.88
CA MET A 141 3.62 0.75 -8.72
C MET A 141 4.26 0.49 -10.06
N LYS A 142 5.53 0.84 -10.18
CA LYS A 142 6.37 0.53 -11.33
C LYS A 142 6.89 -0.90 -11.19
N PRO A 143 7.39 -1.51 -12.28
CA PRO A 143 7.99 -2.85 -12.17
C PRO A 143 9.04 -2.95 -11.06
N GLN A 144 9.85 -1.91 -10.87
CA GLN A 144 10.85 -1.87 -9.79
C GLN A 144 10.23 -1.84 -8.39
N ASP A 145 9.02 -1.29 -8.24
CA ASP A 145 8.32 -1.28 -6.97
C ASP A 145 7.81 -2.68 -6.62
N PHE A 146 7.35 -3.43 -7.61
CA PHE A 146 6.96 -4.83 -7.41
C PHE A 146 8.17 -5.67 -7.00
N ASP A 147 9.33 -5.42 -7.60
CA ASP A 147 10.58 -6.09 -7.22
C ASP A 147 10.96 -5.75 -5.77
N TYR A 148 10.80 -4.51 -5.36
CA TYR A 148 11.06 -4.07 -4.00
C TYR A 148 10.18 -4.82 -2.99
N VAL A 149 8.89 -4.95 -3.28
CA VAL A 149 7.95 -5.68 -2.41
C VAL A 149 8.33 -7.16 -2.37
N TRP A 150 8.67 -7.73 -3.52
CA TRP A 150 9.12 -9.11 -3.60
C TRP A 150 10.30 -9.38 -2.68
N LYS A 151 11.31 -8.52 -2.72
CA LYS A 151 12.52 -8.70 -1.91
C LYS A 151 12.29 -8.48 -0.42
N ASN A 152 11.40 -7.57 -0.05
CA ASN A 152 11.28 -7.11 1.33
C ASN A 152 10.07 -7.65 2.08
N PHE A 153 9.01 -8.08 1.40
CA PHE A 153 7.76 -8.49 2.05
C PHE A 153 7.30 -9.89 1.70
N VAL A 154 7.94 -10.57 0.77
CA VAL A 154 7.55 -11.90 0.33
C VAL A 154 8.52 -12.94 0.89
N GLU A 155 7.99 -14.09 1.34
CA GLU A 155 8.80 -15.17 1.88
C GLU A 155 9.78 -15.69 0.84
N GLN A 156 11.03 -15.90 1.29
CA GLN A 156 12.09 -16.51 0.49
C GLN A 156 12.37 -17.90 1.05
N GLU A 157 12.71 -18.84 0.20
CA GLU A 157 13.02 -20.19 0.64
C GLU A 157 14.34 -20.22 1.41
N GLU A 158 14.34 -20.89 2.57
CA GLU A 158 15.55 -21.03 3.38
C GLU A 158 16.62 -21.83 2.66
N GLY A 159 17.87 -21.40 2.81
CA GLY A 159 19.01 -22.12 2.28
C GLY A 159 19.25 -21.96 0.79
N GLU A 160 18.38 -21.26 0.09
CA GLU A 160 18.56 -20.96 -1.32
C GLU A 160 18.84 -19.47 -1.49
N GLU A 161 19.54 -19.12 -2.55
CA GLU A 161 19.67 -17.72 -2.91
C GLU A 161 18.28 -17.16 -3.17
N ALA A 162 18.01 -15.95 -2.69
CA ALA A 162 16.74 -15.30 -2.92
C ALA A 162 16.48 -15.26 -4.42
N LYS A 163 15.37 -15.87 -4.85
CA LYS A 163 15.01 -15.88 -6.26
C LYS A 163 14.66 -14.46 -6.68
N ALA A 164 15.16 -14.05 -7.83
CA ALA A 164 14.82 -12.76 -8.38
C ALA A 164 13.32 -12.71 -8.69
N PHE A 165 12.74 -11.54 -8.56
CA PHE A 165 11.35 -11.33 -8.99
C PHE A 165 11.25 -11.56 -10.50
N VAL A 166 10.30 -12.38 -10.91
CA VAL A 166 10.02 -12.63 -12.33
C VAL A 166 8.75 -11.85 -12.68
N PRO A 167 8.86 -10.75 -13.45
CA PRO A 167 7.70 -9.97 -13.82
C PRO A 167 6.74 -10.80 -14.69
N TRP A 168 5.44 -10.58 -14.50
CA TRP A 168 4.46 -11.14 -15.43
C TRP A 168 4.51 -10.38 -16.75
N GLU A 169 4.03 -11.02 -17.80
CA GLU A 169 4.22 -10.54 -19.18
C GLU A 169 3.74 -9.11 -19.41
N ASP A 170 2.59 -8.75 -18.85
CA ASP A 170 1.94 -7.46 -19.12
C ASP A 170 2.26 -6.37 -18.09
N ILE A 171 3.25 -6.61 -17.23
CA ILE A 171 3.48 -5.70 -16.08
C ILE A 171 3.72 -4.24 -16.51
N GLN A 172 4.52 -4.04 -17.55
CA GLN A 172 4.85 -2.69 -18.01
C GLN A 172 3.66 -2.01 -18.69
N GLU A 173 2.96 -2.74 -19.54
CA GLU A 173 1.79 -2.21 -20.25
C GLU A 173 0.68 -1.84 -19.26
N ASN A 174 0.44 -2.70 -18.27
CA ASN A 174 -0.58 -2.45 -17.26
C ASN A 174 -0.19 -1.26 -16.38
N PHE A 175 1.08 -1.13 -16.04
CA PHE A 175 1.55 0.03 -15.30
C PHE A 175 1.27 1.32 -16.08
N GLN A 176 1.61 1.36 -17.36
CA GLN A 176 1.37 2.55 -18.18
C GLN A 176 -0.11 2.88 -18.30
N PHE A 177 -0.95 1.87 -18.45
CA PHE A 177 -2.39 2.04 -18.52
C PHE A 177 -2.93 2.70 -17.25
N TYR A 178 -2.58 2.15 -16.07
CA TYR A 178 -3.08 2.68 -14.82
C TYR A 178 -2.48 4.04 -14.46
N GLU A 179 -1.23 4.27 -14.81
CA GLU A 179 -0.60 5.57 -14.60
C GLU A 179 -1.34 6.66 -15.35
N GLU A 180 -1.69 6.39 -16.60
CA GLU A 180 -2.46 7.31 -17.43
C GLU A 180 -3.85 7.58 -16.82
N LYS A 181 -4.53 6.52 -16.40
CA LYS A 181 -5.87 6.65 -15.80
C LYS A 181 -5.82 7.41 -14.48
N LEU A 182 -4.82 7.16 -13.66
CA LEU A 182 -4.67 7.88 -12.40
C LEU A 182 -4.40 9.37 -12.65
N ALA A 183 -3.54 9.69 -13.62
CA ALA A 183 -3.26 11.09 -13.96
C ALA A 183 -4.53 11.82 -14.42
N GLU A 184 -5.34 11.19 -15.27
CA GLU A 184 -6.61 11.75 -15.72
C GLU A 184 -7.58 11.96 -14.56
N LEU A 185 -7.66 10.98 -13.69
CA LEU A 185 -8.60 10.95 -12.57
C LEU A 185 -8.27 12.04 -11.54
N LEU A 186 -7.00 12.32 -11.34
CA LEU A 186 -6.54 13.28 -10.32
C LEU A 186 -6.43 14.73 -10.82
N GLN A 187 -6.71 14.97 -12.08
CA GLN A 187 -6.72 16.33 -12.64
C GLN A 187 -7.82 17.19 -12.06
#